data_f20213b0fc931ee2447718756ab40352
#
_entry.id   f20213b0fc931ee2447718756ab40352
#
_cell.length_a   1.000
_cell.length_b   1.000
_cell.length_c   1.000
_cell.angle_alpha   90.00
_cell.angle_beta   90.00
_cell.angle_gamma   90.00
#
_symmetry.space_group_name_H-M   'P 1'
#
loop_
_entity.id
_entity.type
_entity.pdbx_description
1 polymer ?
#
loop_
_entity_poly.entity_id
_entity_poly.type
_entity_poly.pdbx_seq_one_letter_code
_entity_poly.pdbx_strand_id
1 'polypeptide(L)'
;PIKVYEYLNWFYVVEGNKRVSVLKYLDNYSYQGHVTRLIPKYDENDRDIRLYYEFMDFNKKTGINEIWFSKEGSFQELWELIKDYRPSSRMVNEEDRFRYFLSAVYNAFRNVFYELGGDSLPITTGDAFLDFLKIHGINDAMPEDELRAIMKRFIAEMEYHKGGQTVEVQKSPQLKVESGFIGKLTNRMRYEKLKVGFAHVNDAASSSWVYSHELGRMHLEHVLAQNVETVTVTGLPESIEAAPILQK
;
A
#
# COMPACT_ATOMS: atom_id res chain seq x y z
N PRO A 1 13.60 -22.66 -23.26
CA PRO A 1 13.17 -21.50 -22.45
C PRO A 1 11.70 -21.20 -22.70
N ILE A 2 11.02 -20.54 -21.74
CA ILE A 2 9.67 -19.99 -21.91
C ILE A 2 9.84 -18.61 -22.55
N LYS A 3 9.03 -18.29 -23.58
CA LYS A 3 8.99 -16.95 -24.17
C LYS A 3 7.62 -16.36 -23.98
N VAL A 4 7.58 -15.11 -23.54
CA VAL A 4 6.33 -14.39 -23.26
C VAL A 4 6.41 -12.95 -23.79
N TYR A 5 5.27 -12.44 -24.23
CA TYR A 5 5.06 -11.01 -24.34
C TYR A 5 4.45 -10.49 -23.05
N GLU A 6 4.92 -9.35 -22.58
CA GLU A 6 4.32 -8.60 -21.47
C GLU A 6 3.70 -7.32 -22.05
N TYR A 7 2.43 -7.07 -21.71
CA TYR A 7 1.69 -5.88 -22.07
C TYR A 7 0.79 -5.46 -20.88
N LEU A 8 0.98 -4.29 -20.35
CA LEU A 8 0.24 -3.77 -19.19
C LEU A 8 0.22 -4.74 -18.01
N ASN A 9 1.36 -5.36 -17.70
CA ASN A 9 1.54 -6.39 -16.67
C ASN A 9 0.77 -7.72 -16.92
N TRP A 10 0.24 -7.92 -18.13
CA TRP A 10 -0.31 -9.19 -18.58
C TRP A 10 0.72 -9.96 -19.37
N PHE A 11 0.84 -11.27 -19.11
CA PHE A 11 1.84 -12.13 -19.71
C PHE A 11 1.21 -13.12 -20.66
N TYR A 12 1.59 -13.05 -21.93
CA TYR A 12 1.09 -13.89 -23.00
C TYR A 12 2.17 -14.89 -23.43
N VAL A 13 1.94 -16.18 -23.16
CA VAL A 13 2.92 -17.23 -23.46
C VAL A 13 2.94 -17.48 -24.97
N VAL A 14 4.11 -17.24 -25.58
CA VAL A 14 4.36 -17.48 -27.00
C VAL A 14 4.92 -18.88 -27.20
N GLU A 15 5.88 -19.28 -26.35
CA GLU A 15 6.55 -20.58 -26.40
C GLU A 15 6.71 -21.15 -24.99
N GLY A 16 6.43 -22.44 -24.83
CA GLY A 16 6.59 -23.15 -23.55
C GLY A 16 5.29 -23.39 -22.81
N ASN A 17 4.11 -23.33 -23.44
CA ASN A 17 2.79 -23.53 -22.84
C ASN A 17 2.71 -24.79 -21.96
N LYS A 18 3.26 -25.95 -22.43
CA LYS A 18 3.26 -27.20 -21.66
C LYS A 18 4.06 -27.06 -20.35
N ARG A 19 5.21 -26.33 -20.38
CA ARG A 19 6.02 -26.09 -19.18
C ARG A 19 5.27 -25.19 -18.20
N VAL A 20 4.65 -24.12 -18.71
CA VAL A 20 3.84 -23.21 -17.88
C VAL A 20 2.69 -23.96 -17.21
N SER A 21 2.00 -24.84 -17.94
CA SER A 21 0.91 -25.67 -17.38
C SER A 21 1.40 -26.58 -16.25
N VAL A 22 2.53 -27.25 -16.45
CA VAL A 22 3.13 -28.11 -15.41
C VAL A 22 3.57 -27.29 -14.20
N LEU A 23 4.22 -26.14 -14.41
CA LEU A 23 4.68 -25.29 -13.33
C LEU A 23 3.52 -24.68 -12.54
N LYS A 24 2.41 -24.31 -13.20
CA LYS A 24 1.17 -23.90 -12.53
C LYS A 24 0.55 -25.04 -11.72
N TYR A 25 0.54 -26.25 -12.25
CA TYR A 25 0.04 -27.42 -11.53
C TYR A 25 0.86 -27.75 -10.27
N LEU A 26 2.15 -27.42 -10.28
CA LEU A 26 3.08 -27.57 -9.16
C LEU A 26 3.08 -26.36 -8.21
N ASP A 27 2.14 -25.44 -8.34
CA ASP A 27 2.02 -24.21 -7.56
C ASP A 27 3.28 -23.34 -7.53
N ASN A 28 4.08 -23.39 -8.62
CA ASN A 28 5.23 -22.50 -8.74
C ASN A 28 4.76 -21.07 -9.06
N TYR A 29 5.16 -20.13 -8.23
CA TYR A 29 4.77 -18.72 -8.32
C TYR A 29 5.64 -17.89 -9.31
N SER A 30 6.81 -18.41 -9.71
CA SER A 30 7.70 -17.71 -10.62
C SER A 30 8.36 -18.65 -11.62
N TYR A 31 8.56 -18.18 -12.83
CA TYR A 31 9.19 -18.95 -13.90
C TYR A 31 10.29 -18.13 -14.58
N GLN A 32 11.38 -18.77 -14.90
CA GLN A 32 12.41 -18.15 -15.73
C GLN A 32 12.05 -18.23 -17.22
N GLY A 33 12.12 -17.10 -17.91
CA GLY A 33 11.81 -17.02 -19.32
C GLY A 33 12.32 -15.74 -19.97
N HIS A 34 12.22 -15.69 -21.28
CA HIS A 34 12.47 -14.47 -22.04
C HIS A 34 11.19 -13.65 -22.13
N VAL A 35 11.22 -12.47 -21.54
CA VAL A 35 10.10 -11.52 -21.56
C VAL A 35 10.40 -10.43 -22.59
N THR A 36 9.52 -10.30 -23.59
CA THR A 36 9.51 -9.15 -24.50
C THR A 36 8.41 -8.20 -24.06
N ARG A 37 8.79 -7.04 -23.56
CA ARG A 37 7.86 -6.02 -23.09
C ARG A 37 7.34 -5.18 -24.24
N LEU A 38 6.02 -5.14 -24.42
CA LEU A 38 5.33 -4.31 -25.39
C LEU A 38 4.83 -3.05 -24.66
N ILE A 39 5.46 -1.92 -24.97
CA ILE A 39 5.15 -0.65 -24.31
C ILE A 39 4.05 0.05 -25.10
N PRO A 40 2.84 0.32 -24.52
CA PRO A 40 1.80 1.08 -25.19
C PRO A 40 2.25 2.53 -25.40
N LYS A 41 1.67 3.18 -26.41
CA LYS A 41 1.81 4.63 -26.53
C LYS A 41 1.15 5.29 -25.33
N TYR A 42 1.79 6.29 -24.74
CA TYR A 42 1.23 7.03 -23.62
C TYR A 42 -0.11 7.68 -23.98
N ASP A 43 -1.10 7.47 -23.14
CA ASP A 43 -2.41 8.11 -23.19
C ASP A 43 -2.78 8.60 -21.79
N GLU A 44 -2.94 9.91 -21.66
CA GLU A 44 -3.28 10.54 -20.38
C GLU A 44 -4.71 10.24 -19.89
N ASN A 45 -5.58 9.82 -20.82
CA ASN A 45 -6.98 9.48 -20.50
C ASN A 45 -7.16 8.02 -20.09
N ASP A 46 -6.16 7.17 -20.35
CA ASP A 46 -6.18 5.76 -19.96
C ASP A 46 -5.42 5.56 -18.64
N ARG A 47 -6.18 5.20 -17.59
CA ARG A 47 -5.65 4.98 -16.25
C ARG A 47 -4.64 3.83 -16.20
N ASP A 48 -4.90 2.74 -16.93
CA ASP A 48 -4.04 1.55 -16.89
C ASP A 48 -2.71 1.85 -17.59
N ILE A 49 -2.73 2.69 -18.62
CA ILE A 49 -1.51 3.16 -19.28
C ILE A 49 -0.72 4.09 -18.34
N ARG A 50 -1.38 5.04 -17.64
CA ARG A 50 -0.68 5.91 -16.69
C ARG A 50 -0.03 5.11 -15.58
N LEU A 51 -0.75 4.17 -14.96
CA LEU A 51 -0.23 3.28 -13.92
C LEU A 51 0.95 2.44 -14.44
N TYR A 52 0.86 1.95 -15.68
CA TYR A 52 1.95 1.20 -16.29
C TYR A 52 3.21 2.03 -16.50
N TYR A 53 3.07 3.31 -16.85
CA TYR A 53 4.21 4.22 -16.97
C TYR A 53 4.85 4.55 -15.61
N GLU A 54 4.05 4.66 -14.54
CA GLU A 54 4.59 4.74 -13.18
C GLU A 54 5.40 3.49 -12.81
N PHE A 55 4.86 2.30 -13.11
CA PHE A 55 5.60 1.04 -12.95
C PHE A 55 6.91 1.03 -13.72
N MET A 56 6.92 1.46 -14.98
CA MET A 56 8.14 1.48 -15.79
C MET A 56 9.21 2.42 -15.22
N ASP A 57 8.81 3.58 -14.71
CA ASP A 57 9.73 4.50 -14.05
C ASP A 57 10.31 3.89 -12.76
N PHE A 58 9.47 3.26 -11.95
CA PHE A 58 9.87 2.53 -10.76
C PHE A 58 10.82 1.37 -11.11
N ASN A 59 10.45 0.54 -12.10
CA ASN A 59 11.28 -0.57 -12.56
C ASN A 59 12.66 -0.09 -13.08
N LYS A 60 12.70 1.02 -13.80
CA LYS A 60 13.96 1.62 -14.29
C LYS A 60 14.88 2.03 -13.11
N LYS A 61 14.34 2.50 -12.02
CA LYS A 61 15.08 2.93 -10.82
C LYS A 61 15.54 1.74 -9.95
N THR A 62 14.75 0.68 -9.88
CA THR A 62 14.94 -0.39 -8.89
C THR A 62 15.28 -1.75 -9.50
N GLY A 63 14.92 -2.00 -10.75
CA GLY A 63 14.98 -3.33 -11.38
C GLY A 63 13.86 -4.28 -10.92
N ILE A 64 12.96 -3.85 -10.04
CA ILE A 64 11.88 -4.69 -9.49
C ILE A 64 10.75 -4.80 -10.50
N ASN A 65 10.30 -6.03 -10.79
CA ASN A 65 9.18 -6.35 -11.68
C ASN A 65 8.00 -7.02 -10.97
N GLU A 66 8.21 -7.51 -9.76
CA GLU A 66 7.31 -8.44 -9.07
C GLU A 66 6.23 -7.71 -8.26
N ILE A 67 6.40 -6.42 -8.01
CA ILE A 67 5.45 -5.60 -7.24
C ILE A 67 4.55 -4.87 -8.22
N TRP A 68 3.24 -5.05 -8.06
CA TRP A 68 2.22 -4.38 -8.84
C TRP A 68 1.15 -3.77 -7.95
N PHE A 69 0.75 -2.55 -8.26
CA PHE A 69 -0.28 -1.81 -7.55
C PHE A 69 -1.55 -1.64 -8.39
N SER A 70 -2.66 -1.45 -7.71
CA SER A 70 -3.94 -1.11 -8.35
C SER A 70 -4.23 0.38 -8.40
N LYS A 71 -3.42 1.21 -7.69
CA LYS A 71 -3.67 2.65 -7.53
C LYS A 71 -2.53 3.46 -8.12
N GLU A 72 -2.89 4.54 -8.82
CA GLU A 72 -1.93 5.55 -9.26
C GLU A 72 -1.26 6.22 -8.05
N GLY A 73 0.01 6.58 -8.19
CA GLY A 73 0.84 7.15 -7.14
C GLY A 73 1.51 6.13 -6.22
N SER A 74 1.02 4.88 -6.15
CA SER A 74 1.57 3.87 -5.23
C SER A 74 3.02 3.50 -5.54
N PHE A 75 3.43 3.49 -6.82
CA PHE A 75 4.83 3.28 -7.20
C PHE A 75 5.73 4.40 -6.70
N GLN A 76 5.26 5.64 -6.76
CA GLN A 76 6.00 6.78 -6.22
C GLN A 76 6.07 6.72 -4.70
N GLU A 77 4.98 6.35 -4.02
CA GLU A 77 4.98 6.18 -2.56
C GLU A 77 5.98 5.09 -2.13
N LEU A 78 5.98 3.93 -2.79
CA LEU A 78 6.96 2.89 -2.50
C LEU A 78 8.38 3.38 -2.76
N TRP A 79 8.62 4.09 -3.88
CA TRP A 79 9.93 4.66 -4.17
C TRP A 79 10.41 5.57 -3.06
N GLU A 80 9.57 6.48 -2.54
CA GLU A 80 9.93 7.39 -1.45
C GLU A 80 10.32 6.63 -0.17
N LEU A 81 9.67 5.50 0.11
CA LEU A 81 10.00 4.65 1.25
C LEU A 81 11.34 3.91 1.10
N ILE A 82 11.70 3.49 -0.13
CA ILE A 82 12.86 2.60 -0.35
C ILE A 82 14.07 3.27 -1.00
N LYS A 83 13.97 4.52 -1.51
CA LYS A 83 15.06 5.19 -2.21
C LYS A 83 16.36 5.27 -1.39
N ASP A 84 16.24 5.42 -0.08
CA ASP A 84 17.36 5.49 0.87
C ASP A 84 17.56 4.17 1.64
N TYR A 85 16.88 3.10 1.24
CA TYR A 85 16.99 1.81 1.89
C TYR A 85 18.44 1.28 1.85
N ARG A 86 18.91 0.83 2.99
CA ARG A 86 20.22 0.18 3.16
C ARG A 86 20.01 -1.19 3.79
N PRO A 87 20.50 -2.25 3.13
CA PRO A 87 20.44 -3.60 3.68
C PRO A 87 21.08 -3.68 5.07
N SER A 88 20.45 -4.40 5.99
CA SER A 88 21.05 -4.71 7.30
C SER A 88 22.28 -5.60 7.18
N SER A 89 22.30 -6.44 6.14
CA SER A 89 23.43 -7.30 5.82
C SER A 89 24.58 -6.51 5.19
N ARG A 90 25.74 -6.51 5.83
CA ARG A 90 26.98 -5.90 5.32
C ARG A 90 27.56 -6.59 4.08
N MET A 91 27.04 -7.77 3.70
CA MET A 91 27.50 -8.53 2.54
C MET A 91 26.83 -8.11 1.25
N VAL A 92 25.80 -7.26 1.30
CA VAL A 92 25.05 -6.80 0.15
C VAL A 92 25.66 -5.50 -0.38
N ASN A 93 26.03 -5.50 -1.66
CA ASN A 93 26.53 -4.31 -2.33
C ASN A 93 25.38 -3.32 -2.60
N GLU A 94 25.72 -2.04 -2.74
CA GLU A 94 24.75 -0.98 -3.06
C GLU A 94 23.95 -1.27 -4.35
N GLU A 95 24.60 -1.86 -5.36
CA GLU A 95 23.97 -2.22 -6.64
C GLU A 95 22.92 -3.33 -6.50
N ASP A 96 23.08 -4.21 -5.50
CA ASP A 96 22.18 -5.34 -5.22
C ASP A 96 21.09 -5.01 -4.20
N ARG A 97 21.05 -3.81 -3.64
CA ARG A 97 20.17 -3.43 -2.53
C ARG A 97 18.69 -3.68 -2.82
N PHE A 98 18.22 -3.36 -4.00
CA PHE A 98 16.81 -3.56 -4.37
C PHE A 98 16.47 -5.02 -4.65
N ARG A 99 17.44 -5.81 -5.14
CA ARG A 99 17.29 -7.27 -5.24
C ARG A 99 17.19 -7.89 -3.85
N TYR A 100 18.00 -7.42 -2.93
CA TYR A 100 17.95 -7.86 -1.55
C TYR A 100 16.65 -7.43 -0.87
N PHE A 101 16.20 -6.20 -1.05
CA PHE A 101 14.90 -5.72 -0.59
C PHE A 101 13.74 -6.60 -1.10
N LEU A 102 13.75 -6.92 -2.39
CA LEU A 102 12.75 -7.82 -2.98
C LEU A 102 12.77 -9.20 -2.30
N SER A 103 13.96 -9.77 -2.08
CA SER A 103 14.12 -11.08 -1.48
C SER A 103 13.79 -11.10 0.02
N ALA A 104 14.38 -10.19 0.79
CA ALA A 104 14.33 -10.22 2.24
C ALA A 104 13.08 -9.56 2.83
N VAL A 105 12.48 -8.59 2.12
CA VAL A 105 11.32 -7.84 2.62
C VAL A 105 10.05 -8.25 1.88
N TYR A 106 9.99 -8.01 0.56
CA TYR A 106 8.76 -8.26 -0.19
C TYR A 106 8.38 -9.74 -0.29
N ASN A 107 9.34 -10.61 -0.64
CA ASN A 107 9.06 -12.05 -0.77
C ASN A 107 8.73 -12.69 0.58
N ALA A 108 9.38 -12.25 1.67
CA ALA A 108 9.04 -12.70 3.01
C ALA A 108 7.59 -12.29 3.37
N PHE A 109 7.23 -11.02 3.16
CA PHE A 109 5.87 -10.54 3.32
C PHE A 109 4.87 -11.36 2.48
N ARG A 110 5.11 -11.48 1.17
CA ARG A 110 4.21 -12.16 0.24
C ARG A 110 3.96 -13.61 0.62
N ASN A 111 5.01 -14.34 0.98
CA ASN A 111 4.89 -15.75 1.34
C ASN A 111 4.00 -15.93 2.57
N VAL A 112 4.26 -15.17 3.64
CA VAL A 112 3.46 -15.24 4.87
C VAL A 112 2.02 -14.73 4.63
N PHE A 113 1.85 -13.68 3.80
CA PHE A 113 0.54 -13.15 3.42
C PHE A 113 -0.32 -14.21 2.72
N TYR A 114 0.26 -14.95 1.76
CA TYR A 114 -0.46 -16.01 1.05
C TYR A 114 -0.75 -17.23 1.93
N GLU A 115 0.22 -17.67 2.75
CA GLU A 115 0.01 -18.76 3.69
C GLU A 115 -1.13 -18.51 4.69
N LEU A 116 -1.39 -17.25 5.02
CA LEU A 116 -2.44 -16.82 5.93
C LEU A 116 -3.75 -16.44 5.21
N GLY A 117 -3.85 -16.69 3.89
CA GLY A 117 -5.07 -16.45 3.11
C GLY A 117 -5.27 -15.00 2.68
N GLY A 118 -4.23 -14.16 2.74
CA GLY A 118 -4.31 -12.77 2.32
C GLY A 118 -4.64 -12.56 0.84
N ASP A 119 -4.36 -13.55 -0.01
CA ASP A 119 -4.75 -13.56 -1.43
C ASP A 119 -6.27 -13.62 -1.67
N SER A 120 -7.05 -13.99 -0.64
CA SER A 120 -8.52 -13.94 -0.69
C SER A 120 -9.11 -12.55 -0.44
N LEU A 121 -8.29 -11.60 -0.01
CA LEU A 121 -8.71 -10.23 0.24
C LEU A 121 -8.93 -9.46 -1.08
N PRO A 122 -9.85 -8.49 -1.14
CA PRO A 122 -10.12 -7.68 -2.33
C PRO A 122 -9.10 -6.55 -2.49
N ILE A 123 -7.82 -6.86 -2.33
CA ILE A 123 -6.70 -5.94 -2.44
C ILE A 123 -5.56 -6.65 -3.18
N THR A 124 -4.79 -5.93 -3.98
CA THR A 124 -3.60 -6.54 -4.57
C THR A 124 -2.52 -6.76 -3.51
N THR A 125 -1.67 -7.76 -3.72
CA THR A 125 -0.55 -8.02 -2.81
C THR A 125 0.38 -6.80 -2.68
N GLY A 126 0.56 -6.05 -3.76
CA GLY A 126 1.37 -4.82 -3.73
C GLY A 126 0.73 -3.72 -2.89
N ASP A 127 -0.58 -3.48 -3.05
CA ASP A 127 -1.29 -2.49 -2.22
C ASP A 127 -1.25 -2.88 -0.74
N ALA A 128 -1.48 -4.16 -0.42
CA ALA A 128 -1.36 -4.67 0.95
C ALA A 128 0.06 -4.51 1.51
N PHE A 129 1.08 -4.76 0.68
CA PHE A 129 2.48 -4.58 1.05
C PHE A 129 2.82 -3.12 1.35
N LEU A 130 2.35 -2.19 0.52
CA LEU A 130 2.56 -0.77 0.74
C LEU A 130 1.94 -0.30 2.05
N ASP A 131 0.70 -0.72 2.33
CA ASP A 131 0.01 -0.42 3.58
C ASP A 131 0.74 -1.03 4.78
N PHE A 132 1.24 -2.26 4.65
CA PHE A 132 2.09 -2.89 5.67
C PHE A 132 3.35 -2.08 5.95
N LEU A 133 4.07 -1.64 4.91
CA LEU A 133 5.29 -0.84 5.08
C LEU A 133 5.03 0.52 5.73
N LYS A 134 3.91 1.15 5.44
CA LYS A 134 3.53 2.44 6.06
C LYS A 134 3.36 2.32 7.58
N ILE A 135 2.90 1.15 8.06
CA ILE A 135 2.64 0.91 9.48
C ILE A 135 3.90 0.40 10.19
N HIS A 136 4.56 -0.59 9.61
CA HIS A 136 5.64 -1.34 10.28
C HIS A 136 7.05 -0.91 9.86
N GLY A 137 7.15 -0.08 8.80
CA GLY A 137 8.44 0.27 8.24
C GLY A 137 9.11 -0.89 7.50
N ILE A 138 10.38 -0.68 7.12
CA ILE A 138 11.19 -1.67 6.45
C ILE A 138 12.05 -2.38 7.49
N ASN A 139 11.89 -3.69 7.62
CA ASN A 139 12.75 -4.55 8.44
C ASN A 139 13.11 -5.81 7.65
N ASP A 140 14.32 -5.84 7.12
CA ASP A 140 14.86 -6.95 6.32
C ASP A 140 15.53 -8.05 7.18
N ALA A 141 15.51 -7.88 8.50
CA ALA A 141 16.01 -8.85 9.47
C ALA A 141 14.89 -9.36 10.40
N MET A 142 13.62 -9.10 10.07
CA MET A 142 12.49 -9.54 10.88
C MET A 142 12.40 -11.08 10.89
N PRO A 143 12.37 -11.73 12.06
CA PRO A 143 12.16 -13.17 12.16
C PRO A 143 10.79 -13.57 11.57
N GLU A 144 10.74 -14.74 10.93
CA GLU A 144 9.50 -15.20 10.25
C GLU A 144 8.32 -15.38 11.20
N ASP A 145 8.57 -15.85 12.41
CA ASP A 145 7.55 -16.02 13.45
C ASP A 145 6.97 -14.69 13.91
N GLU A 146 7.81 -13.65 14.04
CA GLU A 146 7.38 -12.28 14.32
C GLU A 146 6.55 -11.71 13.16
N LEU A 147 7.07 -11.82 11.93
CA LEU A 147 6.34 -11.40 10.73
C LEU A 147 4.97 -12.09 10.64
N ARG A 148 4.92 -13.40 10.93
CA ARG A 148 3.69 -14.19 10.93
C ARG A 148 2.70 -13.71 11.99
N ALA A 149 3.16 -13.36 13.18
CA ALA A 149 2.32 -12.84 14.25
C ALA A 149 1.73 -11.47 13.91
N ILE A 150 2.54 -10.59 13.31
CA ILE A 150 2.11 -9.28 12.82
C ILE A 150 1.11 -9.45 11.67
N MET A 151 1.42 -10.33 10.71
CA MET A 151 0.59 -10.56 9.52
C MET A 151 -0.81 -11.10 9.86
N LYS A 152 -0.94 -11.97 10.86
CA LYS A 152 -2.25 -12.44 11.33
C LYS A 152 -3.15 -11.29 11.78
N ARG A 153 -2.58 -10.31 12.49
CA ARG A 153 -3.33 -9.12 12.92
C ARG A 153 -3.67 -8.23 11.72
N PHE A 154 -2.72 -8.02 10.83
CA PHE A 154 -2.88 -7.22 9.62
C PHE A 154 -4.02 -7.75 8.75
N ILE A 155 -4.06 -9.06 8.48
CA ILE A 155 -5.11 -9.70 7.70
C ILE A 155 -6.47 -9.62 8.42
N ALA A 156 -6.51 -9.92 9.72
CA ALA A 156 -7.74 -9.87 10.52
C ALA A 156 -8.37 -8.47 10.51
N GLU A 157 -7.56 -7.42 10.61
CA GLU A 157 -8.04 -6.04 10.54
C GLU A 157 -8.58 -5.70 9.12
N MET A 158 -7.89 -6.15 8.08
CA MET A 158 -8.39 -5.98 6.70
C MET A 158 -9.71 -6.73 6.46
N GLU A 159 -9.88 -7.92 7.03
CA GLU A 159 -11.13 -8.69 6.95
C GLU A 159 -12.27 -8.00 7.73
N TYR A 160 -11.98 -7.45 8.90
CA TYR A 160 -12.96 -6.71 9.69
C TYR A 160 -13.53 -5.52 8.92
N HIS A 161 -12.69 -4.78 8.20
CA HIS A 161 -13.13 -3.68 7.33
C HIS A 161 -13.95 -4.18 6.12
N LYS A 162 -13.80 -5.46 5.70
CA LYS A 162 -14.59 -6.11 4.66
C LYS A 162 -16.03 -6.43 5.13
N GLY A 163 -16.25 -6.57 6.42
CA GLY A 163 -17.52 -6.99 7.02
C GLY A 163 -18.65 -5.97 7.01
N GLY A 164 -18.53 -4.90 6.24
CA GLY A 164 -19.68 -4.13 5.72
C GLY A 164 -20.58 -3.49 6.77
N GLN A 165 -20.11 -3.14 7.94
CA GLN A 165 -20.74 -2.03 8.64
C GLN A 165 -20.27 -0.74 7.95
N THR A 166 -21.01 -0.34 6.93
CA THR A 166 -21.01 1.04 6.46
C THR A 166 -21.34 1.90 7.66
N VAL A 167 -20.33 2.44 8.31
CA VAL A 167 -20.52 3.60 9.15
C VAL A 167 -20.99 4.66 8.16
N GLU A 168 -22.27 5.00 8.19
CA GLU A 168 -22.75 6.21 7.55
C GLU A 168 -22.03 7.37 8.21
N VAL A 169 -20.92 7.78 7.60
CA VAL A 169 -20.27 9.03 7.96
C VAL A 169 -21.27 10.11 7.60
N GLN A 170 -22.00 10.59 8.59
CA GLN A 170 -22.85 11.77 8.40
C GLN A 170 -21.93 12.90 7.96
N LYS A 171 -21.99 13.24 6.69
CA LYS A 171 -21.15 14.22 6.01
C LYS A 171 -21.30 15.65 6.54
N SER A 172 -22.16 15.87 7.55
CA SER A 172 -22.33 17.17 8.23
C SER A 172 -22.97 16.96 9.59
N PRO A 173 -22.55 17.66 10.65
CA PRO A 173 -23.40 17.86 11.80
C PRO A 173 -24.69 18.50 11.28
N GLN A 174 -25.85 17.91 11.60
CA GLN A 174 -27.13 18.52 11.26
C GLN A 174 -27.29 19.80 12.11
N LEU A 175 -26.67 20.86 11.68
CA LEU A 175 -27.19 22.19 11.97
C LEU A 175 -28.50 22.28 11.19
N LYS A 176 -29.63 22.28 11.89
CA LYS A 176 -30.91 22.73 11.33
C LYS A 176 -30.74 24.17 10.87
N VAL A 177 -30.30 24.35 9.65
CA VAL A 177 -30.36 25.63 8.97
C VAL A 177 -31.68 25.60 8.19
N GLU A 178 -32.63 26.37 8.70
CA GLU A 178 -33.86 26.67 7.96
C GLU A 178 -33.47 27.18 6.56
N SER A 179 -34.09 26.57 5.56
CA SER A 179 -33.82 26.81 4.14
C SER A 179 -34.23 28.22 3.74
N GLY A 180 -33.35 29.19 3.87
CA GLY A 180 -33.48 30.51 3.28
C GLY A 180 -32.80 30.54 1.90
N PHE A 181 -33.38 31.31 0.99
CA PHE A 181 -32.99 31.48 -0.42
C PHE A 181 -31.52 31.92 -0.66
N ILE A 182 -30.81 32.30 0.40
CA ILE A 182 -29.40 32.77 0.39
C ILE A 182 -28.41 31.62 0.33
N GLY A 183 -28.80 30.38 0.69
CA GLY A 183 -27.89 29.20 0.72
C GLY A 183 -27.44 28.71 -0.66
N LYS A 184 -28.04 29.16 -1.77
CA LYS A 184 -27.68 28.72 -3.12
C LYS A 184 -26.61 29.57 -3.80
N LEU A 185 -26.27 30.74 -3.29
CA LEU A 185 -25.25 31.62 -3.90
C LEU A 185 -23.85 31.48 -3.31
N THR A 186 -23.70 30.85 -2.15
CA THR A 186 -22.41 30.72 -1.46
C THR A 186 -21.69 29.39 -1.68
N ASN A 187 -22.19 28.56 -2.60
CA ASN A 187 -21.62 27.22 -2.87
C ASN A 187 -20.33 27.26 -3.73
N ARG A 188 -19.60 28.36 -3.72
CA ARG A 188 -18.30 28.54 -4.38
C ARG A 188 -17.17 28.86 -3.39
N MET A 189 -17.37 28.62 -2.10
CA MET A 189 -16.26 28.65 -1.16
C MET A 189 -15.44 27.37 -1.36
N ARG A 190 -14.18 27.51 -1.71
CA ARG A 190 -13.16 26.48 -1.57
C ARG A 190 -13.24 25.99 -0.13
N TYR A 191 -13.83 24.83 0.09
CA TYR A 191 -13.75 24.18 1.39
C TYR A 191 -12.29 23.85 1.64
N GLU A 192 -11.69 24.50 2.64
CA GLU A 192 -10.42 24.01 3.20
C GLU A 192 -10.64 22.57 3.64
N LYS A 193 -9.68 21.70 3.35
CA LYS A 193 -9.74 20.31 3.79
C LYS A 193 -9.87 20.28 5.31
N LEU A 194 -10.77 19.43 5.79
CA LEU A 194 -10.88 19.19 7.22
C LEU A 194 -9.59 18.53 7.71
N LYS A 195 -8.89 19.16 8.65
CA LYS A 195 -7.71 18.58 9.29
C LYS A 195 -8.12 17.73 10.48
N VAL A 196 -7.77 16.44 10.45
CA VAL A 196 -8.07 15.48 11.50
C VAL A 196 -6.75 15.00 12.11
N GLY A 197 -6.55 15.29 13.39
CA GLY A 197 -5.39 14.83 14.16
C GLY A 197 -5.66 13.49 14.84
N PHE A 198 -4.73 12.54 14.67
CA PHE A 198 -4.68 11.28 15.39
C PHE A 198 -3.53 11.34 16.40
N ALA A 199 -3.86 11.29 17.67
CA ALA A 199 -2.92 11.39 18.78
C ALA A 199 -2.82 10.05 19.51
N HIS A 200 -1.65 9.43 19.51
CA HIS A 200 -1.44 8.10 20.09
C HIS A 200 -0.32 8.11 21.14
N VAL A 201 -0.55 7.39 22.23
CA VAL A 201 0.46 7.16 23.28
C VAL A 201 1.53 6.19 22.79
N ASN A 202 1.14 5.18 22.02
CA ASN A 202 2.02 4.16 21.48
C ASN A 202 2.14 4.31 19.96
N ASP A 203 3.05 3.56 19.35
CA ASP A 203 3.10 3.39 17.89
C ASP A 203 2.19 2.24 17.41
N ALA A 204 1.91 2.20 16.11
CA ALA A 204 1.05 1.20 15.51
C ALA A 204 1.66 -0.21 15.54
N ALA A 205 2.99 -0.34 15.55
CA ALA A 205 3.66 -1.63 15.59
C ALA A 205 3.55 -2.29 16.96
N SER A 206 3.53 -1.49 18.03
CA SER A 206 3.50 -1.98 19.42
C SER A 206 2.10 -2.12 20.01
N SER A 207 1.09 -1.47 19.44
CA SER A 207 -0.28 -1.43 19.97
C SER A 207 -1.32 -1.80 18.92
N SER A 208 -2.04 -2.90 19.13
CA SER A 208 -3.13 -3.32 18.23
C SER A 208 -4.27 -2.30 18.16
N TRP A 209 -4.51 -1.55 19.22
CA TRP A 209 -5.49 -0.48 19.26
C TRP A 209 -5.07 0.68 18.32
N VAL A 210 -3.83 1.16 18.44
CA VAL A 210 -3.27 2.19 17.54
C VAL A 210 -3.21 1.70 16.11
N TYR A 211 -2.86 0.43 15.90
CA TYR A 211 -2.85 -0.21 14.60
C TYR A 211 -4.21 -0.11 13.89
N SER A 212 -5.30 -0.48 14.55
CA SER A 212 -6.65 -0.37 13.99
C SER A 212 -7.02 1.08 13.66
N HIS A 213 -6.60 2.03 14.48
CA HIS A 213 -6.85 3.46 14.23
C HIS A 213 -6.05 3.97 13.03
N GLU A 214 -4.81 3.53 12.84
CA GLU A 214 -4.01 3.90 11.67
C GLU A 214 -4.58 3.33 10.36
N LEU A 215 -5.07 2.09 10.37
CA LEU A 215 -5.81 1.55 9.22
C LEU A 215 -7.06 2.38 8.91
N GLY A 216 -7.80 2.78 9.95
CA GLY A 216 -8.96 3.67 9.80
C GLY A 216 -8.58 5.04 9.25
N ARG A 217 -7.47 5.63 9.70
CA ARG A 217 -6.92 6.89 9.19
C ARG A 217 -6.58 6.79 7.70
N MET A 218 -5.86 5.74 7.31
CA MET A 218 -5.48 5.50 5.91
C MET A 218 -6.71 5.31 5.02
N HIS A 219 -7.72 4.58 5.51
CA HIS A 219 -8.99 4.45 4.81
C HIS A 219 -9.71 5.81 4.66
N LEU A 220 -9.74 6.62 5.70
CA LEU A 220 -10.31 7.97 5.68
C LEU A 220 -9.63 8.86 4.62
N GLU A 221 -8.30 8.88 4.59
CA GLU A 221 -7.54 9.59 3.56
C GLU A 221 -7.84 9.09 2.15
N HIS A 222 -7.98 7.78 1.98
CA HIS A 222 -8.29 7.20 0.69
C HIS A 222 -9.70 7.59 0.20
N VAL A 223 -10.70 7.46 1.06
CA VAL A 223 -12.11 7.71 0.68
C VAL A 223 -12.44 9.20 0.56
N LEU A 224 -11.83 10.03 1.41
CA LEU A 224 -12.13 11.46 1.53
C LEU A 224 -10.94 12.37 1.15
N ALA A 225 -10.02 11.90 0.32
CA ALA A 225 -8.77 12.58 -0.05
C ALA A 225 -8.94 14.05 -0.49
N GLN A 226 -10.08 14.39 -1.07
CA GLN A 226 -10.38 15.77 -1.50
C GLN A 226 -10.90 16.66 -0.36
N ASN A 227 -11.40 16.06 0.72
CA ASN A 227 -12.11 16.77 1.79
C ASN A 227 -11.39 16.71 3.14
N VAL A 228 -10.49 15.76 3.33
CA VAL A 228 -9.81 15.51 4.61
C VAL A 228 -8.31 15.45 4.41
N GLU A 229 -7.60 16.03 5.36
CA GLU A 229 -6.16 15.89 5.55
C GLU A 229 -5.94 15.34 6.96
N THR A 230 -5.15 14.27 7.11
CA THR A 230 -4.89 13.69 8.42
C THR A 230 -3.45 13.96 8.88
N VAL A 231 -3.29 14.12 10.18
CA VAL A 231 -1.98 14.22 10.84
C VAL A 231 -1.94 13.21 11.98
N THR A 232 -0.86 12.45 12.07
CA THR A 232 -0.66 11.49 13.16
C THR A 232 0.51 11.90 14.04
N VAL A 233 0.35 11.76 15.35
CA VAL A 233 1.42 11.94 16.34
C VAL A 233 1.41 10.73 17.27
N THR A 234 2.56 10.06 17.39
CA THR A 234 2.75 8.89 18.25
C THR A 234 3.71 9.16 19.39
N GLY A 235 3.72 8.31 20.41
CA GLY A 235 4.60 8.47 21.57
C GLY A 235 4.22 9.64 22.48
N LEU A 236 2.95 10.04 22.50
CA LEU A 236 2.50 11.10 23.39
C LEU A 236 2.50 10.64 24.85
N PRO A 237 3.06 11.42 25.77
CA PRO A 237 2.98 11.11 27.18
C PRO A 237 1.52 11.21 27.69
N GLU A 238 1.11 10.29 28.57
CA GLU A 238 -0.19 10.33 29.25
C GLU A 238 -0.19 11.36 30.39
N SER A 239 0.26 12.58 30.11
CA SER A 239 0.43 13.65 31.09
C SER A 239 0.22 15.02 30.44
N ILE A 240 0.24 16.07 31.27
CA ILE A 240 0.15 17.47 30.81
C ILE A 240 1.28 17.84 29.82
N GLU A 241 2.36 17.08 29.78
CA GLU A 241 3.47 17.26 28.85
C GLU A 241 3.10 17.00 27.38
N ALA A 242 1.96 16.33 27.12
CA ALA A 242 1.42 16.19 25.77
C ALA A 242 0.94 17.53 25.17
N ALA A 243 0.48 18.47 26.01
CA ALA A 243 -0.13 19.72 25.55
C ALA A 243 0.76 20.55 24.60
N PRO A 244 2.06 20.82 24.89
CA PRO A 244 2.92 21.57 23.97
C PRO A 244 3.25 20.83 22.69
N ILE A 245 3.11 19.49 22.64
CA ILE A 245 3.31 18.69 21.43
C ILE A 245 2.10 18.83 20.49
N LEU A 246 0.90 18.87 21.06
CA LEU A 246 -0.37 18.99 20.33
C LEU A 246 -0.68 20.42 19.87
N GLN A 247 0.06 21.44 20.37
CA GLN A 247 -0.12 22.83 19.98
C GLN A 247 0.76 23.26 18.79
N LYS A 248 1.64 22.38 18.30
CA LYS A 248 2.49 22.61 17.11
C LYS A 248 1.77 22.11 15.85
#